data_595789badc4fce8aaae4875d3cb76120
#
_entry.id   595789badc4fce8aaae4875d3cb76120
#
_cell.length_a   1.000
_cell.length_b   1.000
_cell.length_c   1.000
_cell.angle_alpha   90.00
_cell.angle_beta   90.00
_cell.angle_gamma   90.00
#
_symmetry.space_group_name_H-M   'P 1'
#
loop_
_entity.id
_entity.type
_entity.pdbx_description
1 polymer ?
#
loop_
_entity_poly.entity_id
_entity_poly.type
_entity_poly.pdbx_seq_one_letter_code
_entity_poly.pdbx_strand_id
1 'polypeptide(L)'
;MAIVAGFDVHRAQITFDALDRETGELRCGRIRATPEGVREWVGRFAGEEIHVAVEACTGWLFVCEALAETGAVAHLAEPVETSALRGKKRRAKTDREDARWLRELLADGRLPEAWIPPAHVLEWRTRTRLRKKLVDERKANSMPARNSSSGSPPLGLGS
;
A
#
# COMPACT_ATOMS: atom_id res chain seq x y z
N MET A 1 15.94 -21.22 -6.80
CA MET A 1 14.82 -21.07 -7.74
C MET A 1 13.88 -20.06 -7.21
N ALA A 2 13.36 -19.17 -8.02
CA ALA A 2 12.68 -18.02 -7.45
C ALA A 2 11.23 -17.96 -7.92
N ILE A 3 10.31 -17.96 -6.96
CA ILE A 3 8.95 -17.50 -7.15
C ILE A 3 8.95 -15.97 -7.08
N VAL A 4 8.48 -15.32 -8.14
CA VAL A 4 8.35 -13.86 -8.19
C VAL A 4 6.87 -13.51 -8.21
N ALA A 5 6.44 -12.68 -7.25
CA ALA A 5 5.03 -12.32 -7.11
C ALA A 5 4.81 -10.82 -6.95
N GLY A 6 3.62 -10.36 -7.29
CA GLY A 6 3.11 -9.04 -6.96
C GLY A 6 1.87 -9.14 -6.10
N PHE A 7 1.79 -8.33 -5.06
CA PHE A 7 0.67 -8.23 -4.14
C PHE A 7 0.00 -6.87 -4.24
N ASP A 8 -1.27 -6.86 -4.61
CA ASP A 8 -2.15 -5.69 -4.48
C ASP A 8 -2.94 -5.83 -3.18
N VAL A 9 -2.60 -4.97 -2.20
CA VAL A 9 -3.07 -5.08 -0.82
C VAL A 9 -4.27 -4.19 -0.59
N HIS A 10 -5.42 -4.81 -0.29
CA HIS A 10 -6.64 -4.15 0.13
C HIS A 10 -6.97 -4.47 1.59
N ARG A 11 -7.93 -3.74 2.16
CA ARG A 11 -8.30 -3.86 3.58
C ARG A 11 -8.69 -5.27 4.02
N ALA A 12 -9.40 -6.03 3.18
CA ALA A 12 -9.93 -7.35 3.52
C ALA A 12 -9.23 -8.50 2.79
N GLN A 13 -8.56 -8.21 1.69
CA GLN A 13 -7.96 -9.22 0.82
C GLN A 13 -6.68 -8.69 0.17
N ILE A 14 -5.81 -9.60 -0.20
CA ILE A 14 -4.66 -9.36 -1.05
C ILE A 14 -4.91 -10.12 -2.35
N THR A 15 -4.85 -9.42 -3.47
CA THR A 15 -4.83 -10.05 -4.80
C THR A 15 -3.38 -10.31 -5.17
N PHE A 16 -3.07 -11.52 -5.58
CA PHE A 16 -1.71 -11.90 -5.98
C PHE A 16 -1.64 -12.40 -7.41
N ASP A 17 -0.49 -12.18 -8.02
CA ASP A 17 -0.06 -12.80 -9.27
C ASP A 17 1.39 -13.28 -9.08
N ALA A 18 1.64 -14.57 -9.25
CA ALA A 18 2.92 -15.21 -8.97
C ALA A 18 3.41 -15.99 -10.18
N LEU A 19 4.68 -15.90 -10.46
CA LEU A 19 5.39 -16.60 -11.53
C LEU A 19 6.48 -17.49 -10.92
N ASP A 20 6.44 -18.76 -11.22
CA ASP A 20 7.56 -19.64 -11.07
C ASP A 20 8.52 -19.44 -12.26
N ARG A 21 9.71 -18.95 -11.99
CA ARG A 21 10.69 -18.62 -13.05
C ARG A 21 11.36 -19.82 -13.69
N GLU A 22 11.25 -20.98 -13.10
CA GLU A 22 11.79 -22.23 -13.72
C GLU A 22 10.80 -22.89 -14.66
N THR A 23 9.57 -23.03 -14.19
CA THR A 23 8.53 -23.74 -14.94
C THR A 23 7.76 -22.83 -15.87
N GLY A 24 7.79 -21.50 -15.63
CA GLY A 24 6.94 -20.52 -16.30
C GLY A 24 5.48 -20.56 -15.82
N GLU A 25 5.16 -21.33 -14.77
CA GLU A 25 3.80 -21.44 -14.26
C GLU A 25 3.34 -20.12 -13.63
N LEU A 26 2.15 -19.66 -14.02
CA LEU A 26 1.49 -18.50 -13.46
C LEU A 26 0.39 -18.94 -12.52
N ARG A 27 0.42 -18.45 -11.29
CA ARG A 27 -0.62 -18.63 -10.27
C ARG A 27 -1.15 -17.29 -9.83
N CYS A 28 -2.45 -17.09 -9.90
CA CYS A 28 -3.10 -15.87 -9.47
C CYS A 28 -4.32 -16.18 -8.61
N GLY A 29 -4.66 -15.25 -7.73
CA GLY A 29 -5.80 -15.44 -6.84
C GLY A 29 -5.91 -14.36 -5.77
N ARG A 30 -6.62 -14.70 -4.71
CA ARG A 30 -6.83 -13.84 -3.56
C ARG A 30 -6.55 -14.61 -2.28
N ILE A 31 -5.99 -13.90 -1.31
CA ILE A 31 -5.78 -14.40 0.06
C ILE A 31 -6.35 -13.38 1.06
N ARG A 32 -6.54 -13.79 2.29
CA ARG A 32 -6.94 -12.88 3.37
C ARG A 32 -5.83 -11.87 3.64
N ALA A 33 -6.19 -10.61 3.85
CA ALA A 33 -5.24 -9.56 4.24
C ALA A 33 -4.89 -9.65 5.74
N THR A 34 -4.28 -10.77 6.12
CA THR A 34 -3.81 -11.04 7.48
C THR A 34 -2.42 -11.68 7.44
N PRO A 35 -1.61 -11.58 8.51
CA PRO A 35 -0.32 -12.26 8.59
C PRO A 35 -0.42 -13.77 8.33
N GLU A 36 -1.47 -14.42 8.84
CA GLU A 36 -1.73 -15.84 8.64
C GLU A 36 -1.97 -16.16 7.16
N GLY A 37 -2.77 -15.33 6.47
CA GLY A 37 -3.04 -15.49 5.03
C GLY A 37 -1.77 -15.38 4.19
N VAL A 38 -0.85 -14.49 4.56
CA VAL A 38 0.46 -14.36 3.90
C VAL A 38 1.33 -15.60 4.17
N ARG A 39 1.41 -16.07 5.43
CA ARG A 39 2.18 -17.26 5.78
C ARG A 39 1.63 -18.53 5.08
N GLU A 40 0.31 -18.71 5.05
CA GLU A 40 -0.35 -19.80 4.33
C GLU A 40 -0.03 -19.75 2.82
N TRP A 41 0.05 -18.55 2.25
CA TRP A 41 0.39 -18.38 0.84
C TRP A 41 1.85 -18.78 0.57
N VAL A 42 2.80 -18.31 1.40
CA VAL A 42 4.22 -18.69 1.29
C VAL A 42 4.39 -20.20 1.44
N GLY A 43 3.67 -20.83 2.36
CA GLY A 43 3.72 -22.28 2.58
C GLY A 43 3.37 -23.13 1.35
N ARG A 44 2.70 -22.58 0.34
CA ARG A 44 2.41 -23.28 -0.93
C ARG A 44 3.63 -23.45 -1.82
N PHE A 45 4.71 -22.74 -1.53
CA PHE A 45 5.97 -22.74 -2.27
C PHE A 45 7.14 -23.21 -1.38
N ALA A 46 6.87 -24.18 -0.51
CA ALA A 46 7.85 -24.66 0.45
C ALA A 46 9.15 -25.12 -0.21
N GLY A 47 10.28 -24.55 0.21
CA GLY A 47 11.61 -24.87 -0.32
C GLY A 47 12.05 -23.95 -1.47
N GLU A 48 11.20 -23.07 -1.95
CA GLU A 48 11.54 -22.10 -3.00
C GLU A 48 12.02 -20.78 -2.41
N GLU A 49 12.88 -20.08 -3.14
CA GLU A 49 13.19 -18.68 -2.87
C GLU A 49 12.04 -17.82 -3.38
N ILE A 50 11.47 -16.97 -2.51
CA ILE A 50 10.26 -16.21 -2.81
C ILE A 50 10.57 -14.71 -2.72
N HIS A 51 10.27 -14.00 -3.80
CA HIS A 51 10.35 -12.54 -3.90
C HIS A 51 8.98 -11.95 -4.16
N VAL A 52 8.54 -10.99 -3.36
CA VAL A 52 7.20 -10.39 -3.46
C VAL A 52 7.29 -8.87 -3.55
N ALA A 53 6.79 -8.30 -4.64
CA ALA A 53 6.58 -6.86 -4.76
C ALA A 53 5.28 -6.45 -4.07
N VAL A 54 5.35 -5.45 -3.20
CA VAL A 54 4.22 -4.88 -2.46
C VAL A 54 4.22 -3.37 -2.65
N GLU A 55 3.11 -2.76 -3.02
CA GLU A 55 3.04 -1.30 -3.14
C GLU A 55 3.05 -0.63 -1.75
N ALA A 56 3.75 0.51 -1.60
CA ALA A 56 3.86 1.27 -0.36
C ALA A 56 2.55 2.03 -0.02
N CYS A 57 1.43 1.30 0.02
CA CYS A 57 0.10 1.77 0.37
C CYS A 57 -0.34 1.33 1.77
N THR A 58 -1.62 1.44 2.10
CA THR A 58 -2.14 0.98 3.40
C THR A 58 -1.96 -0.53 3.56
N GLY A 59 -1.34 -0.94 4.68
CA GLY A 59 -1.18 -2.37 5.02
C GLY A 59 0.14 -3.01 4.56
N TRP A 60 1.00 -2.33 3.81
CA TRP A 60 2.27 -2.88 3.34
C TRP A 60 3.16 -3.42 4.48
N LEU A 61 3.14 -2.77 5.64
CA LEU A 61 4.05 -3.11 6.75
C LEU A 61 3.82 -4.54 7.27
N PHE A 62 2.57 -4.91 7.60
CA PHE A 62 2.28 -6.24 8.11
C PHE A 62 2.60 -7.33 7.06
N VAL A 63 2.44 -7.01 5.77
CA VAL A 63 2.79 -7.95 4.68
C VAL A 63 4.29 -8.17 4.63
N CYS A 64 5.09 -7.09 4.68
CA CYS A 64 6.55 -7.20 4.70
C CYS A 64 7.05 -7.96 5.94
N GLU A 65 6.47 -7.71 7.12
CA GLU A 65 6.80 -8.41 8.36
C GLU A 65 6.47 -9.91 8.24
N ALA A 66 5.27 -10.26 7.78
CA ALA A 66 4.85 -11.65 7.62
C ALA A 66 5.68 -12.40 6.56
N LEU A 67 6.10 -11.73 5.47
CA LEU A 67 7.02 -12.31 4.48
C LEU A 67 8.40 -12.56 5.11
N ALA A 68 8.95 -11.59 5.82
CA ALA A 68 10.26 -11.72 6.47
C ALA A 68 10.28 -12.86 7.51
N GLU A 69 9.21 -13.04 8.29
CA GLU A 69 9.07 -14.15 9.24
C GLU A 69 9.14 -15.53 8.57
N THR A 70 8.75 -15.64 7.31
CA THR A 70 8.77 -16.89 6.53
C THR A 70 10.04 -17.07 5.70
N GLY A 71 10.96 -16.11 5.74
CA GLY A 71 12.18 -16.11 4.92
C GLY A 71 11.97 -15.64 3.48
N ALA A 72 10.75 -15.17 3.12
CA ALA A 72 10.50 -14.55 1.83
C ALA A 72 11.01 -13.10 1.79
N VAL A 73 11.45 -12.66 0.63
CA VAL A 73 11.98 -11.30 0.42
C VAL A 73 10.87 -10.36 -0.04
N ALA A 74 10.63 -9.32 0.73
CA ALA A 74 9.70 -8.25 0.36
C ALA A 74 10.42 -7.13 -0.38
N HIS A 75 9.86 -6.70 -1.52
CA HIS A 75 10.28 -5.56 -2.32
C HIS A 75 9.19 -4.50 -2.25
N LEU A 76 9.45 -3.39 -1.59
CA LEU A 76 8.47 -2.32 -1.41
C LEU A 76 8.51 -1.39 -2.63
N ALA A 77 7.45 -1.39 -3.43
CA ALA A 77 7.33 -0.55 -4.62
C ALA A 77 6.94 0.88 -4.25
N GLU A 78 7.59 1.87 -4.85
CA GLU A 78 7.22 3.28 -4.75
C GLU A 78 6.01 3.56 -5.67
N PRO A 79 4.86 4.03 -5.13
CA PRO A 79 3.61 4.09 -5.90
C PRO A 79 3.64 5.05 -7.08
N VAL A 80 4.25 6.24 -6.93
CA VAL A 80 4.26 7.29 -7.97
C VAL A 80 5.11 6.85 -9.15
N GLU A 81 6.31 6.36 -8.90
CA GLU A 81 7.23 5.91 -9.95
C GLU A 81 6.71 4.63 -10.63
N THR A 82 6.17 3.68 -9.85
CA THR A 82 5.55 2.45 -10.37
C THR A 82 4.38 2.78 -11.30
N SER A 83 3.54 3.76 -10.92
CA SER A 83 2.43 4.23 -11.75
C SER A 83 2.91 4.93 -13.02
N ALA A 84 3.98 5.73 -12.94
CA ALA A 84 4.55 6.43 -14.09
C ALA A 84 5.07 5.46 -15.17
N LEU A 85 5.66 4.34 -14.77
CA LEU A 85 6.15 3.31 -15.69
C LEU A 85 5.03 2.60 -16.47
N ARG A 86 3.78 2.62 -15.98
CA ARG A 86 2.62 2.01 -16.66
C ARG A 86 2.21 2.76 -17.95
N GLY A 87 2.59 4.03 -18.08
CA GLY A 87 2.27 4.88 -19.23
C GLY A 87 0.80 5.27 -19.29
N LYS A 88 0.44 6.02 -20.37
CA LYS A 88 -0.89 6.63 -20.54
C LYS A 88 -2.00 5.67 -21.02
N LYS A 89 -1.74 4.40 -21.25
CA LYS A 89 -2.76 3.46 -21.71
C LYS A 89 -3.76 3.18 -20.58
N ARG A 90 -4.92 3.80 -20.67
CA ARG A 90 -6.08 3.56 -19.78
C ARG A 90 -6.70 2.19 -20.06
N ARG A 91 -6.12 1.13 -19.54
CA ARG A 91 -6.88 -0.11 -19.31
C ARG A 91 -7.68 0.06 -18.02
N ALA A 92 -8.83 -0.58 -17.96
CA ALA A 92 -9.60 -0.62 -16.72
C ALA A 92 -8.70 -1.15 -15.60
N LYS A 93 -8.49 -0.35 -14.57
CA LYS A 93 -7.65 -0.72 -13.41
C LYS A 93 -8.38 -1.81 -12.66
N THR A 94 -7.77 -3.00 -12.56
CA THR A 94 -8.26 -4.11 -11.75
C THR A 94 -7.17 -4.56 -10.80
N ASP A 95 -7.54 -4.99 -9.60
CA ASP A 95 -6.61 -5.50 -8.58
C ASP A 95 -5.66 -6.57 -9.17
N ARG A 96 -6.18 -7.42 -10.07
CA ARG A 96 -5.37 -8.45 -10.73
C ARG A 96 -4.32 -7.87 -11.67
N GLU A 97 -4.65 -6.83 -12.42
CA GLU A 97 -3.69 -6.15 -13.29
C GLU A 97 -2.65 -5.39 -12.49
N ASP A 98 -3.03 -4.85 -11.32
CA ASP A 98 -2.10 -4.17 -10.42
C ASP A 98 -1.11 -5.17 -9.81
N ALA A 99 -1.56 -6.32 -9.30
CA ALA A 99 -0.70 -7.39 -8.82
C ALA A 99 0.23 -7.93 -9.93
N ARG A 100 -0.31 -8.18 -11.12
CA ARG A 100 0.46 -8.61 -12.28
C ARG A 100 1.55 -7.60 -12.65
N TRP A 101 1.23 -6.31 -12.67
CA TRP A 101 2.17 -5.26 -13.01
C TRP A 101 3.35 -5.20 -12.03
N LEU A 102 3.07 -5.29 -10.74
CA LEU A 102 4.11 -5.36 -9.70
C LEU A 102 5.04 -6.56 -9.91
N ARG A 103 4.47 -7.75 -10.20
CA ARG A 103 5.25 -8.96 -10.50
C ARG A 103 6.12 -8.76 -11.74
N GLU A 104 5.58 -8.21 -12.82
CA GLU A 104 6.33 -7.98 -14.06
C GLU A 104 7.52 -7.05 -13.84
N LEU A 105 7.31 -5.93 -13.14
CA LEU A 105 8.39 -4.99 -12.82
C LEU A 105 9.47 -5.64 -11.95
N LEU A 106 9.09 -6.46 -10.98
CA LEU A 106 10.04 -7.18 -10.13
C LEU A 106 10.81 -8.22 -10.93
N ALA A 107 10.12 -9.02 -11.75
CA ALA A 107 10.74 -10.06 -12.59
C ALA A 107 11.74 -9.50 -13.58
N ASP A 108 11.48 -8.28 -14.11
CA ASP A 108 12.33 -7.57 -15.06
C ASP A 108 13.47 -6.79 -14.38
N GLY A 109 13.53 -6.73 -13.03
CA GLY A 109 14.48 -5.90 -12.29
C GLY A 109 14.27 -4.41 -12.48
N ARG A 110 13.05 -3.99 -12.77
CA ARG A 110 12.65 -2.60 -13.05
C ARG A 110 11.74 -1.99 -12.00
N LEU A 111 11.52 -2.70 -10.89
CA LEU A 111 10.68 -2.20 -9.81
C LEU A 111 11.35 -0.98 -9.15
N PRO A 112 10.68 0.19 -9.11
CA PRO A 112 11.18 1.32 -8.32
C PRO A 112 10.99 0.98 -6.84
N GLU A 113 12.07 0.63 -6.16
CA GLU A 113 12.00 0.19 -4.77
C GLU A 113 12.08 1.37 -3.81
N ALA A 114 11.13 1.42 -2.88
CA ALA A 114 11.17 2.29 -1.72
C ALA A 114 11.94 1.61 -0.58
N TRP A 115 12.66 2.42 0.19
CA TRP A 115 13.34 1.93 1.38
C TRP A 115 12.36 1.45 2.45
N ILE A 116 12.52 0.21 2.92
CA ILE A 116 11.81 -0.34 4.07
C ILE A 116 12.51 0.12 5.35
N PRO A 117 11.91 1.04 6.12
CA PRO A 117 12.54 1.55 7.32
C PRO A 117 12.64 0.48 8.41
N PRO A 118 13.74 0.40 9.15
CA PRO A 118 13.82 -0.46 10.32
C PRO A 118 12.82 -0.05 11.42
N ALA A 119 12.48 -0.99 12.29
CA ALA A 119 11.41 -0.85 13.28
C ALA A 119 11.49 0.44 14.12
N HIS A 120 12.69 0.82 14.57
CA HIS A 120 12.88 2.04 15.35
C HIS A 120 12.52 3.32 14.57
N VAL A 121 12.81 3.37 13.26
CA VAL A 121 12.43 4.51 12.40
C VAL A 121 10.91 4.57 12.20
N LEU A 122 10.25 3.41 12.04
CA LEU A 122 8.80 3.30 11.95
C LEU A 122 8.12 3.80 13.23
N GLU A 123 8.65 3.42 14.39
CA GLU A 123 8.18 3.90 15.69
C GLU A 123 8.29 5.43 15.81
N TRP A 124 9.45 6.00 15.46
CA TRP A 124 9.65 7.45 15.46
C TRP A 124 8.68 8.18 14.52
N ARG A 125 8.47 7.64 13.33
CA ARG A 125 7.48 8.20 12.37
C ARG A 125 6.07 8.15 12.93
N THR A 126 5.69 7.06 13.59
CA THR A 126 4.37 6.91 14.22
C THR A 126 4.17 7.92 15.34
N ARG A 127 5.14 8.06 16.23
CA ARG A 127 5.10 9.04 17.33
C ARG A 127 5.00 10.48 16.80
N THR A 128 5.77 10.81 15.77
CA THR A 128 5.76 12.14 15.17
C THR A 128 4.43 12.46 14.50
N ARG A 129 3.84 11.51 13.76
CA ARG A 129 2.51 11.66 13.15
C ARG A 129 1.42 11.81 14.20
N LEU A 130 1.47 11.01 15.26
CA LEU A 130 0.51 11.10 16.38
C LEU A 130 0.60 12.48 17.06
N ARG A 131 1.82 12.95 17.37
CA ARG A 131 2.02 14.29 17.93
C ARG A 131 1.44 15.38 17.04
N LYS A 132 1.73 15.31 15.72
CA LYS A 132 1.18 16.26 14.76
C LYS A 132 -0.34 16.26 14.79
N LYS A 133 -0.97 15.09 14.73
CA LYS A 133 -2.43 14.93 14.79
C LYS A 133 -3.02 15.59 16.05
N LEU A 134 -2.45 15.30 17.22
CA LEU A 134 -2.92 15.87 18.50
C LEU A 134 -2.77 17.41 18.55
N VAL A 135 -1.67 17.95 17.99
CA VAL A 135 -1.47 19.40 17.89
C VAL A 135 -2.50 20.03 16.94
N ASP A 136 -2.76 19.40 15.80
CA ASP A 136 -3.73 19.91 14.82
C ASP A 136 -5.17 19.86 15.40
N GLU A 137 -5.55 18.79 16.09
CA GLU A 137 -6.84 18.67 16.81
C GLU A 137 -6.98 19.75 17.90
N ARG A 138 -5.93 19.99 18.70
CA ARG A 138 -5.93 21.06 19.72
C ARG A 138 -6.14 22.42 19.08
N LYS A 139 -5.48 22.73 17.97
CA LYS A 139 -5.65 23.99 17.23
C LYS A 139 -7.06 24.13 16.70
N ALA A 140 -7.63 23.08 16.11
CA ALA A 140 -9.00 23.07 15.61
C ALA A 140 -10.02 23.36 16.71
N ASN A 141 -9.85 22.75 17.89
CA ASN A 141 -10.74 22.95 19.05
C ASN A 141 -10.54 24.31 19.75
N SER A 142 -9.39 24.96 19.54
CA SER A 142 -9.12 26.30 20.15
C SER A 142 -9.52 27.48 19.25
N MET A 143 -9.93 27.24 18.00
CA MET A 143 -10.47 28.30 17.15
C MET A 143 -11.90 28.66 17.58
N PRO A 144 -12.21 29.94 17.94
CA PRO A 144 -13.56 30.35 18.24
C PRO A 144 -14.46 30.14 17.02
N ALA A 145 -15.67 29.65 17.25
CA ALA A 145 -16.69 29.53 16.22
C ALA A 145 -16.81 30.86 15.47
N ARG A 146 -16.62 30.85 14.15
CA ARG A 146 -16.88 32.02 13.31
C ARG A 146 -18.35 32.35 13.44
N ASN A 147 -18.65 33.45 14.17
CA ASN A 147 -19.99 34.04 14.19
C ASN A 147 -20.39 34.40 12.77
N SER A 148 -21.26 33.60 12.18
CA SER A 148 -22.01 33.97 10.97
C SER A 148 -23.14 34.92 11.40
N SER A 149 -22.78 36.17 11.74
CA SER A 149 -23.75 37.26 11.83
C SER A 149 -24.07 37.72 10.41
N SER A 150 -25.01 37.06 9.76
CA SER A 150 -25.71 37.60 8.62
C SER A 150 -26.63 38.75 9.14
N GLY A 151 -26.06 39.94 9.21
CA GLY A 151 -26.84 41.16 9.39
C GLY A 151 -27.63 41.42 8.10
N SER A 152 -28.92 41.14 8.11
CA SER A 152 -29.86 41.68 7.13
C SER A 152 -29.95 43.20 7.28
N PRO A 153 -29.84 43.97 6.17
CA PRO A 153 -30.07 45.42 6.25
C PRO A 153 -31.56 45.71 6.48
N PRO A 154 -31.90 46.75 7.25
CA PRO A 154 -33.29 47.12 7.46
C PRO A 154 -33.92 47.69 6.18
N LEU A 155 -35.10 47.17 5.84
CA LEU A 155 -35.95 47.73 4.78
C LEU A 155 -36.37 49.15 5.15
N GLY A 156 -35.82 50.13 4.45
CA GLY A 156 -36.26 51.50 4.52
C GLY A 156 -37.66 51.67 3.93
N LEU A 157 -38.64 52.00 4.73
CA LEU A 157 -39.92 52.59 4.33
C LEU A 157 -39.66 54.06 3.91
N GLY A 158 -39.80 54.36 2.66
CA GLY A 158 -39.83 55.70 2.12
C GLY A 158 -41.24 56.05 1.68
N SER A 159 -41.74 57.14 2.19
CA SER A 159 -43.03 57.80 1.86
C SER A 159 -43.09 58.30 0.42
#